data_c7496535a6a9ad4be077e10045ba7b34
#
_entry.id   c7496535a6a9ad4be077e10045ba7b34
#
_cell.length_a   1.000
_cell.length_b   1.000
_cell.length_c   1.000
_cell.angle_alpha   90.00
_cell.angle_beta   90.00
_cell.angle_gamma   90.00
#
_symmetry.space_group_name_H-M   'P 1'
#
loop_
_entity.id
_entity.type
_entity.pdbx_description
1 polymer ?
#
loop_
_entity_poly.entity_id
_entity_poly.type
_entity_poly.pdbx_seq_one_letter_code
_entity_poly.pdbx_strand_id
1 'polypeptide(L)'
;MGLWDRYAVPAIVACACTSKPVMRQRAKVVPQAAGTVLELGCGAGTNFAFYDPARVARLHAVEPAPGMVARARQSARHTAIADRVQFHETGAERLPLEDASIDTAVVTFVLCTIPDWATALREVRRVLKPRGRVLFSEHGLAPDADVARWQQRLEPVWTRLFGGCHLTRRPSAMLEDSGFRIDRLETMYLPSTPRFAGFASWGAAVPS
;
A
#
# COMPACT_ATOMS: atom_id res chain seq x y z
N MET A 1 -5.13 1.26 24.61
CA MET A 1 -4.53 2.21 23.65
C MET A 1 -4.27 3.53 24.34
N GLY A 2 -3.00 3.98 24.36
CA GLY A 2 -2.63 5.26 24.96
C GLY A 2 -2.97 6.45 24.06
N LEU A 3 -2.87 7.67 24.63
CA LEU A 3 -3.02 8.92 23.84
C LEU A 3 -2.02 8.97 22.67
N TRP A 4 -0.83 8.38 22.85
CA TRP A 4 0.20 8.23 21.80
C TRP A 4 -0.36 7.49 20.58
N ASP A 5 -0.91 6.29 20.77
CA ASP A 5 -1.44 5.46 19.68
C ASP A 5 -2.64 6.11 18.99
N ARG A 6 -3.42 6.88 19.75
CA ARG A 6 -4.64 7.50 19.23
C ARG A 6 -4.39 8.76 18.41
N TYR A 7 -3.37 9.57 18.77
CA TYR A 7 -3.17 10.90 18.17
C TYR A 7 -1.80 11.09 17.52
N ALA A 8 -0.71 10.65 18.16
CA ALA A 8 0.64 10.90 17.67
C ALA A 8 1.01 9.95 16.51
N VAL A 9 0.81 8.65 16.67
CA VAL A 9 1.15 7.65 15.64
C VAL A 9 0.45 7.93 14.30
N PRO A 10 -0.88 8.17 14.23
CA PRO A 10 -1.53 8.48 12.97
C PRO A 10 -1.00 9.75 12.30
N ALA A 11 -0.63 10.77 13.08
CA ALA A 11 -0.07 12.00 12.54
C ALA A 11 1.33 11.80 11.97
N ILE A 12 2.19 11.05 12.67
CA ILE A 12 3.56 10.73 12.24
C ILE A 12 3.52 9.89 10.96
N VAL A 13 2.69 8.84 10.94
CA VAL A 13 2.53 7.97 9.77
C VAL A 13 1.98 8.75 8.58
N ALA A 14 0.96 9.59 8.79
CA ALA A 14 0.40 10.43 7.74
C ALA A 14 1.47 11.38 7.16
N CYS A 15 2.28 12.01 8.00
CA CYS A 15 3.38 12.89 7.56
C CYS A 15 4.41 12.13 6.74
N ALA A 16 4.86 10.95 7.20
CA ALA A 16 5.82 10.12 6.49
C ALA A 16 5.27 9.66 5.12
N CYS A 17 4.03 9.17 5.09
CA CYS A 17 3.36 8.64 3.90
C CYS A 17 2.96 9.72 2.88
N THR A 18 2.95 11.00 3.26
CA THR A 18 2.68 12.14 2.37
C THR A 18 3.93 12.95 2.03
N SER A 19 5.11 12.52 2.46
CA SER A 19 6.36 13.18 2.12
C SER A 19 6.59 13.19 0.60
N LYS A 20 7.26 14.24 0.10
CA LYS A 20 7.51 14.42 -1.35
C LYS A 20 8.13 13.19 -2.02
N PRO A 21 9.15 12.50 -1.43
CA PRO A 21 9.71 11.30 -2.03
C PRO A 21 8.69 10.17 -2.17
N VAL A 22 7.86 9.93 -1.15
CA VAL A 22 6.81 8.90 -1.15
C VAL A 22 5.73 9.23 -2.17
N MET A 23 5.28 10.47 -2.24
CA MET A 23 4.29 10.92 -3.23
C MET A 23 4.77 10.72 -4.67
N ARG A 24 6.07 10.94 -4.93
CA ARG A 24 6.68 10.65 -6.24
C ARG A 24 6.65 9.15 -6.59
N GLN A 25 6.77 8.26 -5.60
CA GLN A 25 6.64 6.83 -5.86
C GLN A 25 5.19 6.46 -6.21
N ARG A 26 4.21 6.99 -5.48
CA ARG A 26 2.78 6.81 -5.79
C ARG A 26 2.46 7.26 -7.23
N ALA A 27 2.97 8.42 -7.65
CA ALA A 27 2.81 8.96 -8.99
C ALA A 27 3.40 8.08 -10.12
N LYS A 28 4.35 7.18 -9.82
CA LYS A 28 4.89 6.23 -10.81
C LYS A 28 3.96 5.05 -11.05
N VAL A 29 3.18 4.66 -10.05
CA VAL A 29 2.47 3.38 -10.00
C VAL A 29 0.97 3.58 -10.17
N VAL A 30 0.36 4.45 -9.37
CA VAL A 30 -1.09 4.60 -9.30
C VAL A 30 -1.75 4.99 -10.63
N PRO A 31 -1.17 5.90 -11.46
CA PRO A 31 -1.78 6.26 -12.76
C PRO A 31 -1.86 5.10 -13.77
N GLN A 32 -1.15 4.01 -13.51
CA GLN A 32 -1.20 2.81 -14.37
C GLN A 32 -2.42 1.92 -14.09
N ALA A 33 -3.15 2.15 -12.99
CA ALA A 33 -4.34 1.40 -12.64
C ALA A 33 -5.45 1.60 -13.68
N ALA A 34 -6.20 0.53 -13.98
CA ALA A 34 -7.25 0.56 -14.97
C ALA A 34 -8.36 -0.46 -14.64
N GLY A 35 -9.55 -0.22 -15.18
CA GLY A 35 -10.73 -1.08 -15.01
C GLY A 35 -11.34 -0.96 -13.61
N THR A 36 -11.78 -2.08 -13.05
CA THR A 36 -12.22 -2.19 -11.67
C THR A 36 -10.98 -2.36 -10.79
N VAL A 37 -10.73 -1.37 -9.94
CA VAL A 37 -9.52 -1.26 -9.13
C VAL A 37 -9.81 -1.59 -7.68
N LEU A 38 -8.94 -2.36 -7.04
CA LEU A 38 -8.86 -2.52 -5.60
C LEU A 38 -7.69 -1.68 -5.07
N GLU A 39 -7.90 -0.80 -4.12
CA GLU A 39 -6.84 -0.17 -3.33
C GLU A 39 -6.81 -0.79 -1.94
N LEU A 40 -5.70 -1.47 -1.62
CA LEU A 40 -5.48 -2.10 -0.33
C LEU A 40 -4.89 -1.09 0.66
N GLY A 41 -5.60 -0.83 1.77
CA GLY A 41 -5.16 0.14 2.75
C GLY A 41 -5.16 1.59 2.22
N CYS A 42 -6.31 2.10 1.80
CA CYS A 42 -6.38 3.43 1.20
C CYS A 42 -6.01 4.57 2.17
N GLY A 43 -5.98 4.29 3.49
CA GLY A 43 -5.69 5.27 4.50
C GLY A 43 -6.60 6.50 4.40
N ALA A 44 -6.01 7.68 4.34
CA ALA A 44 -6.74 8.94 4.15
C ALA A 44 -7.03 9.29 2.67
N GLY A 45 -6.86 8.35 1.73
CA GLY A 45 -7.11 8.56 0.31
C GLY A 45 -5.97 9.27 -0.43
N THR A 46 -4.76 9.07 0.01
CA THR A 46 -3.57 9.75 -0.53
C THR A 46 -3.33 9.44 -2.02
N ASN A 47 -3.79 8.30 -2.52
CA ASN A 47 -3.66 7.90 -3.92
C ASN A 47 -4.72 8.50 -4.84
N PHE A 48 -5.85 8.97 -4.31
CA PHE A 48 -7.02 9.29 -5.12
C PHE A 48 -6.77 10.35 -6.19
N ALA A 49 -5.88 11.31 -5.91
CA ALA A 49 -5.49 12.33 -6.88
C ALA A 49 -4.63 11.83 -8.05
N PHE A 50 -4.10 10.59 -7.96
CA PHE A 50 -3.25 10.02 -9.00
C PHE A 50 -3.99 9.06 -9.94
N TYR A 51 -5.21 8.64 -9.60
CA TYR A 51 -6.00 7.80 -10.50
C TYR A 51 -6.47 8.59 -11.72
N ASP A 52 -6.28 7.98 -12.88
CA ASP A 52 -6.76 8.53 -14.14
C ASP A 52 -8.25 8.17 -14.33
N PRO A 53 -9.17 9.15 -14.36
CA PRO A 53 -10.60 8.89 -14.53
C PRO A 53 -10.94 8.31 -15.91
N ALA A 54 -10.09 8.46 -16.92
CA ALA A 54 -10.30 7.82 -18.22
C ALA A 54 -10.04 6.30 -18.17
N ARG A 55 -9.29 5.82 -17.17
CA ARG A 55 -8.84 4.42 -17.05
C ARG A 55 -9.56 3.64 -15.95
N VAL A 56 -9.92 4.32 -14.85
CA VAL A 56 -10.54 3.69 -13.69
C VAL A 56 -12.06 3.73 -13.83
N ALA A 57 -12.68 2.58 -13.99
CA ALA A 57 -14.14 2.46 -14.05
C ALA A 57 -14.79 2.49 -12.66
N ARG A 58 -14.15 1.81 -11.68
CA ARG A 58 -14.57 1.73 -10.27
C ARG A 58 -13.35 1.54 -9.38
N LEU A 59 -13.37 2.12 -8.20
CA LEU A 59 -12.35 1.96 -7.17
C LEU A 59 -12.96 1.41 -5.89
N HIS A 60 -12.57 0.20 -5.49
CA HIS A 60 -12.85 -0.38 -4.18
C HIS A 60 -11.72 0.00 -3.22
N ALA A 61 -11.97 0.95 -2.34
CA ALA A 61 -11.02 1.44 -1.35
C ALA A 61 -11.23 0.72 -0.02
N VAL A 62 -10.26 -0.09 0.39
CA VAL A 62 -10.30 -0.91 1.61
C VAL A 62 -9.45 -0.27 2.71
N GLU A 63 -10.05 -0.06 3.88
CA GLU A 63 -9.36 0.50 5.05
C GLU A 63 -10.12 0.10 6.33
N PRO A 64 -9.46 -0.54 7.31
CA PRO A 64 -10.14 -0.99 8.53
C PRO A 64 -10.45 0.12 9.55
N ALA A 65 -9.74 1.27 9.49
CA ALA A 65 -9.89 2.32 10.49
C ALA A 65 -10.99 3.34 10.11
N PRO A 66 -12.14 3.42 10.83
CA PRO A 66 -13.24 4.30 10.48
C PRO A 66 -12.84 5.78 10.35
N GLY A 67 -11.91 6.23 11.22
CA GLY A 67 -11.39 7.60 11.18
C GLY A 67 -10.58 7.91 9.92
N MET A 68 -9.88 6.91 9.35
CA MET A 68 -9.19 7.04 8.07
C MET A 68 -10.17 7.01 6.90
N VAL A 69 -11.17 6.13 6.94
CA VAL A 69 -12.24 6.09 5.92
C VAL A 69 -12.98 7.43 5.86
N ALA A 70 -13.28 8.07 6.99
CA ALA A 70 -13.90 9.38 7.02
C ALA A 70 -13.05 10.45 6.30
N ARG A 71 -11.73 10.43 6.53
CA ARG A 71 -10.77 11.32 5.82
C ARG A 71 -10.67 10.98 4.35
N ALA A 72 -10.64 9.70 4.01
CA ALA A 72 -10.61 9.24 2.62
C ALA A 72 -11.86 9.69 1.85
N ARG A 73 -13.04 9.59 2.45
CA ARG A 73 -14.29 10.12 1.86
C ARG A 73 -14.21 11.62 1.60
N GLN A 74 -13.62 12.39 2.52
CA GLN A 74 -13.41 13.82 2.32
C GLN A 74 -12.41 14.07 1.18
N SER A 75 -11.29 13.36 1.16
CA SER A 75 -10.28 13.45 0.10
C SER A 75 -10.86 13.13 -1.27
N ALA A 76 -11.66 12.07 -1.38
CA ALA A 76 -12.27 11.64 -2.65
C ALA A 76 -13.12 12.74 -3.29
N ARG A 77 -13.86 13.51 -2.49
CA ARG A 77 -14.77 14.59 -2.99
C ARG A 77 -14.06 15.64 -3.84
N HIS A 78 -12.74 15.78 -3.67
CA HIS A 78 -11.93 16.76 -4.39
C HIS A 78 -11.15 16.15 -5.56
N THR A 79 -11.53 14.95 -6.00
CA THR A 79 -10.85 14.23 -7.09
C THR A 79 -11.80 13.90 -8.23
N ALA A 80 -11.23 13.69 -9.41
CA ALA A 80 -11.99 13.34 -10.62
C ALA A 80 -12.62 11.93 -10.60
N ILE A 81 -12.31 11.13 -9.56
CA ILE A 81 -12.85 9.77 -9.39
C ILE A 81 -13.89 9.68 -8.25
N ALA A 82 -14.34 10.82 -7.70
CA ALA A 82 -15.23 10.88 -6.53
C ALA A 82 -16.42 9.91 -6.62
N ASP A 83 -17.11 9.91 -7.75
CA ASP A 83 -18.32 9.11 -7.98
C ASP A 83 -18.04 7.63 -8.26
N ARG A 84 -16.76 7.24 -8.32
CA ARG A 84 -16.32 5.87 -8.63
C ARG A 84 -15.79 5.12 -7.43
N VAL A 85 -15.64 5.79 -6.29
CA VAL A 85 -15.04 5.21 -5.08
C VAL A 85 -16.10 4.55 -4.23
N GLN A 86 -15.92 3.25 -4.00
CA GLN A 86 -16.68 2.48 -3.03
C GLN A 86 -15.77 2.14 -1.85
N PHE A 87 -16.16 2.55 -0.65
CA PHE A 87 -15.38 2.32 0.57
C PHE A 87 -15.83 1.05 1.29
N HIS A 88 -14.84 0.25 1.73
CA HIS A 88 -15.02 -0.95 2.53
C HIS A 88 -14.27 -0.79 3.85
N GLU A 89 -15.00 -0.68 4.95
CA GLU A 89 -14.44 -0.59 6.33
C GLU A 89 -14.12 -2.00 6.85
N THR A 90 -13.06 -2.61 6.31
CA THR A 90 -12.65 -3.97 6.64
C THR A 90 -11.13 -4.13 6.53
N GLY A 91 -10.60 -5.15 7.20
CA GLY A 91 -9.21 -5.59 7.01
C GLY A 91 -9.00 -6.23 5.64
N ALA A 92 -7.75 -6.27 5.23
CA ALA A 92 -7.33 -6.84 3.95
C ALA A 92 -7.43 -8.37 3.91
N GLU A 93 -7.53 -9.01 5.08
CA GLU A 93 -7.57 -10.46 5.26
C GLU A 93 -8.93 -11.07 4.87
N ARG A 94 -9.93 -10.23 4.65
CA ARG A 94 -11.26 -10.66 4.18
C ARG A 94 -11.89 -9.56 3.35
N LEU A 95 -11.75 -9.66 2.04
CA LEU A 95 -12.29 -8.68 1.10
C LEU A 95 -13.75 -9.01 0.75
N PRO A 96 -14.70 -8.06 0.92
CA PRO A 96 -16.11 -8.27 0.56
C PRO A 96 -16.32 -8.09 -0.95
N LEU A 97 -15.53 -8.79 -1.75
CA LEU A 97 -15.50 -8.72 -3.20
C LEU A 97 -15.58 -10.13 -3.77
N GLU A 98 -16.21 -10.27 -4.92
CA GLU A 98 -16.33 -11.53 -5.65
C GLU A 98 -14.98 -12.00 -6.21
N ASP A 99 -14.82 -13.29 -6.40
CA ASP A 99 -13.67 -13.88 -7.07
C ASP A 99 -13.55 -13.32 -8.49
N ALA A 100 -12.32 -13.13 -8.94
CA ALA A 100 -12.01 -12.69 -10.31
C ALA A 100 -12.82 -11.46 -10.78
N SER A 101 -13.07 -10.50 -9.88
CA SER A 101 -13.83 -9.27 -10.16
C SER A 101 -12.94 -8.03 -10.42
N ILE A 102 -11.67 -8.07 -10.00
CA ILE A 102 -10.74 -6.93 -10.01
C ILE A 102 -9.76 -7.02 -11.18
N ASP A 103 -9.60 -5.93 -11.93
CA ASP A 103 -8.62 -5.81 -13.01
C ASP A 103 -7.24 -5.40 -12.50
N THR A 104 -7.20 -4.47 -11.52
CA THR A 104 -5.94 -3.97 -10.95
C THR A 104 -6.05 -3.85 -9.44
N ALA A 105 -5.13 -4.47 -8.70
CA ALA A 105 -4.92 -4.20 -7.29
C ALA A 105 -3.77 -3.19 -7.11
N VAL A 106 -3.99 -2.15 -6.32
CA VAL A 106 -2.99 -1.15 -5.95
C VAL A 106 -2.60 -1.34 -4.49
N VAL A 107 -1.31 -1.56 -4.26
CA VAL A 107 -0.72 -1.86 -2.96
C VAL A 107 0.43 -0.88 -2.73
N THR A 108 0.23 0.12 -1.89
CA THR A 108 1.23 1.18 -1.71
C THR A 108 1.42 1.55 -0.24
N PHE A 109 2.62 1.29 0.27
CA PHE A 109 3.02 1.59 1.65
C PHE A 109 2.04 1.03 2.70
N VAL A 110 1.60 -0.21 2.50
CA VAL A 110 0.62 -0.89 3.32
C VAL A 110 1.08 -2.28 3.77
N LEU A 111 1.82 -3.02 2.94
CA LEU A 111 2.30 -4.36 3.30
C LEU A 111 3.23 -4.35 4.52
N CYS A 112 3.87 -3.24 4.79
CA CYS A 112 4.69 -3.07 5.99
C CYS A 112 3.88 -3.12 7.29
N THR A 113 2.57 -2.86 7.26
CA THR A 113 1.71 -2.70 8.44
C THR A 113 0.69 -3.82 8.61
N ILE A 114 0.23 -4.48 7.55
CA ILE A 114 -0.77 -5.55 7.64
C ILE A 114 -0.21 -6.71 8.47
N PRO A 115 -0.87 -7.12 9.58
CA PRO A 115 -0.35 -8.19 10.43
C PRO A 115 -0.26 -9.53 9.70
N ASP A 116 -1.35 -10.00 9.12
CA ASP A 116 -1.41 -11.23 8.31
C ASP A 116 -1.39 -10.88 6.80
N TRP A 117 -0.25 -10.38 6.35
CA TRP A 117 -0.04 -10.02 4.96
C TRP A 117 -0.22 -11.21 4.00
N ALA A 118 0.07 -12.42 4.46
CA ALA A 118 -0.06 -13.62 3.63
C ALA A 118 -1.54 -13.91 3.31
N THR A 119 -2.42 -13.82 4.31
CA THR A 119 -3.86 -13.93 4.09
C THR A 119 -4.38 -12.78 3.23
N ALA A 120 -3.93 -11.53 3.49
CA ALA A 120 -4.31 -10.38 2.70
C ALA A 120 -3.93 -10.53 1.22
N LEU A 121 -2.72 -10.99 0.91
CA LEU A 121 -2.28 -11.20 -0.47
C LEU A 121 -2.98 -12.39 -1.13
N ARG A 122 -3.36 -13.45 -0.39
CA ARG A 122 -4.24 -14.52 -0.91
C ARG A 122 -5.62 -13.98 -1.29
N GLU A 123 -6.19 -13.10 -0.48
CA GLU A 123 -7.46 -12.43 -0.81
C GLU A 123 -7.32 -11.53 -2.05
N VAL A 124 -6.24 -10.75 -2.14
CA VAL A 124 -5.94 -9.98 -3.37
C VAL A 124 -5.88 -10.91 -4.58
N ARG A 125 -5.22 -12.08 -4.47
CA ARG A 125 -5.13 -13.06 -5.55
C ARG A 125 -6.50 -13.65 -5.90
N ARG A 126 -7.34 -13.95 -4.92
CA ARG A 126 -8.71 -14.48 -5.13
C ARG A 126 -9.57 -13.51 -5.94
N VAL A 127 -9.56 -12.23 -5.58
CA VAL A 127 -10.41 -11.22 -6.23
C VAL A 127 -9.85 -10.75 -7.58
N LEU A 128 -8.57 -10.93 -7.86
CA LEU A 128 -7.97 -10.56 -9.14
C LEU A 128 -8.46 -11.49 -10.26
N LYS A 129 -8.80 -10.89 -11.39
CA LYS A 129 -9.06 -11.63 -12.64
C LYS A 129 -7.81 -12.40 -13.08
N PRO A 130 -7.94 -13.48 -13.88
CA PRO A 130 -6.78 -14.24 -14.38
C PRO A 130 -5.74 -13.39 -15.14
N ARG A 131 -6.17 -12.30 -15.78
CA ARG A 131 -5.31 -11.33 -16.46
C ARG A 131 -5.15 -10.02 -15.68
N GLY A 132 -5.58 -10.00 -14.43
CA GLY A 132 -5.42 -8.87 -13.53
C GLY A 132 -3.97 -8.74 -13.07
N ARG A 133 -3.66 -7.61 -12.47
CA ARG A 133 -2.30 -7.33 -11.99
C ARG A 133 -2.31 -6.59 -10.65
N VAL A 134 -1.23 -6.77 -9.92
CA VAL A 134 -0.89 -5.94 -8.76
C VAL A 134 0.07 -4.85 -9.21
N LEU A 135 -0.23 -3.61 -8.90
CA LEU A 135 0.69 -2.49 -8.96
C LEU A 135 1.13 -2.17 -7.53
N PHE A 136 2.42 -2.19 -7.27
CA PHE A 136 2.91 -2.00 -5.91
C PHE A 136 3.99 -0.93 -5.82
N SER A 137 4.05 -0.26 -4.68
CA SER A 137 5.14 0.61 -4.27
C SER A 137 5.26 0.56 -2.75
N GLU A 138 6.35 -0.03 -2.27
CA GLU A 138 6.55 -0.34 -0.86
C GLU A 138 7.96 0.00 -0.42
N HIS A 139 8.15 0.32 0.85
CA HIS A 139 9.46 0.30 1.46
C HIS A 139 9.75 -1.09 2.05
N GLY A 140 11.02 -1.39 2.30
CA GLY A 140 11.36 -2.68 2.87
C GLY A 140 12.83 -2.84 3.19
N LEU A 141 13.24 -4.10 3.39
CA LEU A 141 14.62 -4.46 3.72
C LEU A 141 15.56 -4.05 2.60
N ALA A 142 16.57 -3.27 2.96
CA ALA A 142 17.61 -2.83 2.04
C ALA A 142 18.53 -3.99 1.64
N PRO A 143 19.10 -3.97 0.41
CA PRO A 143 20.03 -4.98 -0.05
C PRO A 143 21.43 -4.84 0.59
N ASP A 144 21.80 -3.65 1.02
CA ASP A 144 23.09 -3.38 1.64
C ASP A 144 23.13 -3.94 3.06
N ALA A 145 24.08 -4.82 3.34
CA ALA A 145 24.18 -5.56 4.60
C ALA A 145 24.34 -4.67 5.84
N ASP A 146 25.00 -3.53 5.73
CA ASP A 146 25.15 -2.55 6.80
C ASP A 146 23.82 -1.83 7.09
N VAL A 147 23.09 -1.44 6.08
CA VAL A 147 21.76 -0.83 6.21
C VAL A 147 20.76 -1.84 6.77
N ALA A 148 20.76 -3.08 6.26
CA ALA A 148 19.88 -4.14 6.74
C ALA A 148 20.11 -4.43 8.23
N ARG A 149 21.39 -4.47 8.70
CA ARG A 149 21.71 -4.62 10.13
C ARG A 149 21.13 -3.47 10.98
N TRP A 150 21.16 -2.24 10.47
CA TRP A 150 20.54 -1.11 11.15
C TRP A 150 19.02 -1.24 11.18
N GLN A 151 18.39 -1.63 10.08
CA GLN A 151 16.95 -1.89 10.03
C GLN A 151 16.53 -2.93 11.07
N GLN A 152 17.22 -4.06 11.14
CA GLN A 152 16.95 -5.12 12.12
C GLN A 152 17.08 -4.66 13.57
N ARG A 153 18.07 -3.81 13.87
CA ARG A 153 18.27 -3.25 15.22
C ARG A 153 17.18 -2.25 15.60
N LEU A 154 16.71 -1.47 14.63
CA LEU A 154 15.68 -0.44 14.84
C LEU A 154 14.25 -1.00 14.83
N GLU A 155 14.04 -2.16 14.21
CA GLU A 155 12.73 -2.78 13.99
C GLU A 155 11.83 -2.79 15.25
N PRO A 156 12.28 -3.23 16.46
CA PRO A 156 11.41 -3.31 17.64
C PRO A 156 10.89 -1.95 18.12
N VAL A 157 11.72 -0.91 17.98
CA VAL A 157 11.35 0.47 18.34
C VAL A 157 10.50 1.09 17.25
N TRP A 158 10.88 0.85 15.99
CA TRP A 158 10.20 1.38 14.82
C TRP A 158 8.74 0.92 14.73
N THR A 159 8.49 -0.37 14.84
CA THR A 159 7.14 -0.94 14.80
C THR A 159 6.23 -0.32 15.86
N ARG A 160 6.76 -0.06 17.05
CA ARG A 160 6.01 0.58 18.15
C ARG A 160 5.70 2.05 17.86
N LEU A 161 6.63 2.79 17.25
CA LEU A 161 6.48 4.22 16.98
C LEU A 161 5.67 4.52 15.71
N PHE A 162 5.70 3.62 14.73
CA PHE A 162 5.09 3.81 13.41
C PHE A 162 3.91 2.88 13.14
N GLY A 163 3.12 2.57 14.18
CA GLY A 163 1.83 1.90 14.03
C GLY A 163 1.91 0.49 13.44
N GLY A 164 2.91 -0.30 13.85
CA GLY A 164 3.11 -1.65 13.35
C GLY A 164 3.86 -1.73 12.00
N CYS A 165 4.41 -0.63 11.51
CA CYS A 165 5.20 -0.62 10.28
C CYS A 165 6.53 -1.39 10.48
N HIS A 166 6.83 -2.32 9.59
CA HIS A 166 8.04 -3.15 9.58
C HIS A 166 9.05 -2.67 8.54
N LEU A 167 10.30 -2.40 8.98
CA LEU A 167 11.41 -2.02 8.08
C LEU A 167 12.01 -3.21 7.33
N THR A 168 11.86 -4.42 7.88
CA THR A 168 12.57 -5.62 7.45
C THR A 168 11.77 -6.52 6.52
N ARG A 169 10.54 -6.15 6.17
CA ARG A 169 9.73 -6.88 5.19
C ARG A 169 10.32 -6.76 3.79
N ARG A 170 10.09 -7.79 2.97
CA ARG A 170 10.55 -7.87 1.57
C ARG A 170 9.33 -7.95 0.65
N PRO A 171 8.77 -6.82 0.19
CA PRO A 171 7.51 -6.80 -0.53
C PRO A 171 7.47 -7.67 -1.80
N SER A 172 8.55 -7.73 -2.58
CA SER A 172 8.63 -8.61 -3.76
C SER A 172 8.55 -10.08 -3.38
N ALA A 173 9.30 -10.52 -2.37
CA ALA A 173 9.25 -11.89 -1.88
C ALA A 173 7.87 -12.23 -1.29
N MET A 174 7.25 -11.30 -0.54
CA MET A 174 5.89 -11.50 -0.02
C MET A 174 4.86 -11.73 -1.14
N LEU A 175 4.99 -11.00 -2.25
CA LEU A 175 4.16 -11.23 -3.44
C LEU A 175 4.42 -12.60 -4.06
N GLU A 176 5.69 -12.98 -4.24
CA GLU A 176 6.08 -14.27 -4.81
C GLU A 176 5.61 -15.44 -3.93
N ASP A 177 5.80 -15.37 -2.61
CA ASP A 177 5.34 -16.36 -1.63
C ASP A 177 3.80 -16.51 -1.61
N SER A 178 3.06 -15.47 -2.09
CA SER A 178 1.61 -15.45 -2.18
C SER A 178 1.07 -15.87 -3.55
N GLY A 179 1.92 -16.41 -4.44
CA GLY A 179 1.53 -16.91 -5.75
C GLY A 179 1.39 -15.83 -6.81
N PHE A 180 2.22 -14.80 -6.75
CA PHE A 180 2.38 -13.83 -7.82
C PHE A 180 3.77 -13.97 -8.45
N ARG A 181 3.86 -13.73 -9.74
CA ARG A 181 5.11 -13.57 -10.48
C ARG A 181 5.37 -12.07 -10.66
N ILE A 182 6.57 -11.63 -10.30
CA ILE A 182 6.99 -10.25 -10.53
C ILE A 182 7.21 -10.04 -12.03
N ASP A 183 6.47 -9.13 -12.61
CA ASP A 183 6.56 -8.75 -14.02
C ASP A 183 7.54 -7.59 -14.23
N ARG A 184 7.54 -6.61 -13.33
CA ARG A 184 8.47 -5.49 -13.29
C ARG A 184 8.84 -5.15 -11.86
N LEU A 185 10.14 -4.96 -11.60
CA LEU A 185 10.68 -4.54 -10.32
C LEU A 185 11.74 -3.46 -10.52
N GLU A 186 11.55 -2.35 -9.86
CA GLU A 186 12.51 -1.27 -9.75
C GLU A 186 12.75 -0.95 -8.28
N THR A 187 13.95 -0.53 -7.93
CA THR A 187 14.32 -0.21 -6.55
C THR A 187 15.14 1.08 -6.49
N MET A 188 15.05 1.77 -5.36
CA MET A 188 15.90 2.92 -5.08
C MET A 188 15.93 3.26 -3.59
N TYR A 189 16.92 4.02 -3.19
CA TYR A 189 16.85 4.79 -1.95
C TYR A 189 16.14 6.12 -2.22
N LEU A 190 15.10 6.40 -1.45
CA LEU A 190 14.34 7.64 -1.57
C LEU A 190 15.22 8.86 -1.23
N PRO A 191 15.25 9.88 -2.08
CA PRO A 191 16.01 11.10 -1.82
C PRO A 191 15.58 11.77 -0.50
N SER A 192 16.54 12.37 0.20
CA SER A 192 16.30 13.08 1.47
C SER A 192 15.63 12.23 2.56
N THR A 193 15.78 10.91 2.48
CA THR A 193 15.27 9.96 3.48
C THR A 193 16.46 9.18 4.05
N PRO A 194 16.53 8.95 5.37
CA PRO A 194 17.57 8.11 5.95
C PRO A 194 17.59 6.73 5.29
N ARG A 195 18.78 6.19 4.96
CA ARG A 195 18.90 4.95 4.19
C ARG A 195 18.14 3.79 4.82
N PHE A 196 18.15 3.67 6.15
CA PHE A 196 17.43 2.61 6.87
C PHE A 196 15.90 2.67 6.73
N ALA A 197 15.33 3.83 6.38
CA ALA A 197 13.88 3.99 6.17
C ALA A 197 13.53 4.25 4.70
N GLY A 198 14.53 4.46 3.85
CA GLY A 198 14.36 4.99 2.49
C GLY A 198 14.46 3.98 1.37
N PHE A 199 14.78 2.70 1.63
CA PHE A 199 14.81 1.71 0.55
C PHE A 199 13.38 1.38 0.11
N ALA A 200 13.07 1.62 -1.16
CA ALA A 200 11.77 1.41 -1.76
C ALA A 200 11.87 0.52 -3.00
N SER A 201 10.86 -0.31 -3.20
CA SER A 201 10.65 -1.13 -4.38
C SER A 201 9.28 -0.82 -4.99
N TRP A 202 9.17 -0.80 -6.31
CA TRP A 202 7.90 -0.62 -7.00
C TRP A 202 7.88 -1.38 -8.31
N GLY A 203 6.69 -1.66 -8.80
CA GLY A 203 6.53 -2.40 -10.04
C GLY A 203 5.15 -2.98 -10.24
N ALA A 204 5.14 -4.11 -10.95
CA ALA A 204 3.94 -4.86 -11.23
C ALA A 204 4.16 -6.35 -10.99
N ALA A 205 3.11 -7.05 -10.56
CA ALA A 205 3.08 -8.50 -10.43
C ALA A 205 1.77 -9.04 -11.00
N VAL A 206 1.78 -10.28 -11.44
CA VAL A 206 0.62 -10.98 -12.01
C VAL A 206 0.42 -12.31 -11.29
N PRO A 207 -0.82 -12.83 -11.21
CA PRO A 207 -1.05 -14.19 -10.70
C PRO A 207 -0.20 -15.21 -11.46
N SER A 208 0.45 -16.14 -10.71
CA SER A 208 1.24 -17.24 -11.29
C SER A 208 0.32 -18.39 -11.70
#